data_9402953e89d77a623e39676455fdc3d7
#
_entry.id   9402953e89d77a623e39676455fdc3d7
#
_cell.length_a   1.000
_cell.length_b   1.000
_cell.length_c   1.000
_cell.angle_alpha   90.00
_cell.angle_beta   90.00
_cell.angle_gamma   90.00
#
_symmetry.space_group_name_H-M   'P 1'
#
loop_
_entity.id
_entity.type
_entity.pdbx_description
1 polymer ?
#
loop_
_entity_poly.entity_id
_entity_poly.type
_entity_poly.pdbx_seq_one_letter_code
_entity_poly.pdbx_strand_id
1 'polypeptide(L)'
;MMNATYYQVGELTVVEINGRIEPDQNKPFRDVCEKKLKNQKVIFCLENLSFTGSANLTTFFESIHLIPQASIVGLKNDFHKLLELKGHLTLKTFTTLTEALRYSDL
;
A
#
# COMPACT_ATOMS: atom_id res chain seq x y z
N MET A 1 4.14 -12.27 10.47
CA MET A 1 4.95 -11.07 10.59
C MET A 1 5.09 -10.40 9.24
N MET A 2 4.90 -9.09 9.18
CA MET A 2 5.01 -8.32 7.95
C MET A 2 6.47 -8.15 7.53
N ASN A 3 6.70 -8.19 6.22
CA ASN A 3 8.02 -8.11 5.65
C ASN A 3 7.93 -7.24 4.39
N ALA A 4 8.79 -6.25 4.27
CA ALA A 4 8.76 -5.29 3.18
C ALA A 4 10.08 -5.28 2.43
N THR A 5 10.00 -5.28 1.10
CA THR A 5 11.15 -5.18 0.20
C THR A 5 10.98 -3.93 -0.66
N TYR A 6 12.04 -3.15 -0.80
CA TYR A 6 12.04 -1.88 -1.53
C TYR A 6 12.96 -1.97 -2.73
N TYR A 7 12.50 -1.44 -3.88
CA TYR A 7 13.41 -1.26 -5.02
C TYR A 7 12.94 -0.09 -5.89
N GLN A 8 13.82 0.42 -6.73
CA GLN A 8 13.56 1.55 -7.60
C GLN A 8 13.33 1.10 -9.04
N VAL A 9 12.34 1.69 -9.70
CA VAL A 9 12.12 1.54 -11.13
C VAL A 9 12.01 2.96 -11.70
N GLY A 10 13.10 3.47 -12.25
CA GLY A 10 13.16 4.88 -12.65
C GLY A 10 12.98 5.79 -11.46
N GLU A 11 11.99 6.67 -11.51
CA GLU A 11 11.66 7.58 -10.41
C GLU A 11 10.67 6.96 -9.41
N LEU A 12 10.21 5.74 -9.67
CA LEU A 12 9.23 5.08 -8.83
C LEU A 12 9.90 4.23 -7.76
N THR A 13 9.34 4.27 -6.56
CA THR A 13 9.71 3.37 -5.48
C THR A 13 8.65 2.28 -5.39
N VAL A 14 9.06 1.02 -5.57
CA VAL A 14 8.17 -0.13 -5.44
C VAL A 14 8.39 -0.76 -4.07
N VAL A 15 7.31 -0.94 -3.33
CA VAL A 15 7.35 -1.55 -2.00
C VAL A 15 6.49 -2.82 -2.04
N GLU A 16 7.14 -3.97 -1.94
CA GLU A 16 6.44 -5.26 -1.85
C GLU A 16 6.27 -5.60 -0.38
N ILE A 17 5.02 -5.77 0.05
CA ILE A 17 4.72 -6.09 1.44
C ILE A 17 4.06 -7.46 1.49
N ASN A 18 4.69 -8.38 2.21
CA ASN A 18 4.25 -9.76 2.34
C ASN A 18 4.00 -10.10 3.80
N GLY A 19 3.22 -11.15 4.03
CA GLY A 19 2.99 -11.68 5.37
C GLY A 19 1.73 -11.12 6.00
N ARG A 20 1.73 -11.00 7.32
CA ARG A 20 0.56 -10.63 8.09
C ARG A 20 0.83 -9.35 8.89
N ILE A 21 -0.03 -8.35 8.74
CA ILE A 21 0.06 -7.12 9.51
C ILE A 21 -0.62 -7.33 10.86
N GLU A 22 0.13 -7.07 11.92
CA GLU A 22 -0.35 -7.12 13.29
C GLU A 22 -0.41 -5.69 13.86
N PRO A 23 -1.20 -5.46 14.94
CA PRO A 23 -1.41 -4.11 15.46
C PRO A 23 -0.13 -3.33 15.79
N ASP A 24 0.89 -4.00 16.31
CA ASP A 24 2.15 -3.37 16.70
C ASP A 24 3.01 -2.92 15.51
N GLN A 25 2.65 -3.32 14.29
CA GLN A 25 3.38 -2.93 13.08
C GLN A 25 2.81 -1.68 12.41
N ASN A 26 1.62 -1.26 12.81
CA ASN A 26 0.96 -0.10 12.19
C ASN A 26 1.71 1.21 12.43
N LYS A 27 2.22 1.43 13.63
CA LYS A 27 2.94 2.66 13.94
C LYS A 27 4.28 2.77 13.21
N PRO A 28 5.14 1.74 13.22
CA PRO A 28 6.37 1.78 12.42
C PRO A 28 6.11 2.00 10.93
N PHE A 29 5.09 1.37 10.38
CA PHE A 29 4.71 1.54 8.98
C PHE A 29 4.27 2.97 8.70
N ARG A 30 3.45 3.54 9.56
CA ARG A 30 3.00 4.92 9.44
C ARG A 30 4.18 5.90 9.47
N ASP A 31 5.14 5.67 10.36
CA ASP A 31 6.33 6.51 10.46
C ASP A 31 7.15 6.49 9.17
N VAL A 32 7.29 5.32 8.54
CA VAL A 32 7.97 5.20 7.24
C VAL A 32 7.21 5.96 6.16
N CYS A 33 5.90 5.83 6.09
CA CYS A 33 5.09 6.54 5.11
C CYS A 33 5.21 8.06 5.28
N GLU A 34 5.15 8.53 6.50
CA GLU A 34 5.18 9.96 6.80
C GLU A 34 6.56 10.58 6.61
N LYS A 35 7.63 9.87 7.01
CA LYS A 35 8.98 10.44 7.04
C LYS A 35 9.82 10.13 5.81
N LYS A 36 9.64 8.96 5.21
CA LYS A 36 10.50 8.50 4.11
C LYS A 36 9.81 8.49 2.75
N LEU A 37 8.52 8.16 2.69
CA LEU A 37 7.82 7.92 1.43
C LEU A 37 6.90 9.05 1.01
N LYS A 38 6.58 9.98 1.88
CA LYS A 38 5.56 11.01 1.65
C LYS A 38 5.75 11.80 0.35
N ASN A 39 6.98 12.13 0.01
CA ASN A 39 7.29 12.96 -1.17
C ASN A 39 7.74 12.14 -2.38
N GLN A 40 7.57 10.83 -2.34
CA GLN A 40 7.96 9.92 -3.41
C GLN A 40 6.75 9.42 -4.17
N LYS A 41 6.98 8.95 -5.40
CA LYS A 41 5.99 8.18 -6.15
C LYS A 41 6.16 6.72 -5.75
N VAL A 42 5.16 6.17 -5.09
CA VAL A 42 5.26 4.84 -4.47
C VAL A 42 4.19 3.90 -5.00
N ILE A 43 4.59 2.68 -5.32
CA ILE A 43 3.69 1.60 -5.70
C ILE A 43 3.81 0.51 -4.63
N PHE A 44 2.69 0.20 -3.97
CA PHE A 44 2.63 -0.87 -2.98
C PHE A 44 2.08 -2.14 -3.61
N CYS A 45 2.88 -3.21 -3.59
CA CYS A 45 2.45 -4.54 -4.07
C CYS A 45 1.98 -5.34 -2.86
N LEU A 46 0.68 -5.65 -2.81
CA LEU A 46 0.01 -6.23 -1.65
C LEU A 46 -0.59 -7.62 -1.91
N GLU A 47 -0.20 -8.29 -2.99
CA GLU A 47 -0.78 -9.58 -3.38
C GLU A 47 -0.68 -10.66 -2.29
N ASN A 48 0.39 -10.63 -1.52
CA ASN A 48 0.68 -11.65 -0.52
C ASN A 48 0.51 -11.14 0.92
N LEU A 49 -0.30 -10.11 1.08
CA LEU A 49 -0.53 -9.49 2.38
C LEU A 49 -1.81 -10.00 3.03
N SER A 50 -1.79 -10.23 4.34
CA SER A 50 -2.96 -10.55 5.13
C SER A 50 -3.03 -9.67 6.38
N PHE A 51 -4.19 -9.66 7.05
CA PHE A 51 -4.46 -8.79 8.19
C PHE A 51 -5.12 -9.58 9.34
N THR A 52 -4.92 -9.10 10.55
CA THR A 52 -5.54 -9.65 11.76
C THR A 52 -6.82 -8.92 12.13
N GLY A 53 -7.58 -8.43 11.18
CA GLY A 53 -8.86 -7.78 11.43
C GLY A 53 -9.04 -6.50 10.63
N SER A 54 -10.28 -6.04 10.54
CA SER A 54 -10.63 -4.88 9.71
C SER A 54 -10.06 -3.56 10.25
N ALA A 55 -9.89 -3.44 11.56
CA ALA A 55 -9.31 -2.24 12.15
C ALA A 55 -7.84 -2.05 11.72
N ASN A 56 -7.07 -3.15 11.68
CA ASN A 56 -5.69 -3.10 11.21
C ASN A 56 -5.59 -2.77 9.74
N LEU A 57 -6.50 -3.30 8.93
CA LEU A 57 -6.58 -2.97 7.51
C LEU A 57 -6.82 -1.47 7.32
N THR A 58 -7.78 -0.91 8.03
CA THR A 58 -8.11 0.50 7.94
C THR A 58 -6.91 1.37 8.31
N THR A 59 -6.25 1.08 9.43
CA THR A 59 -5.09 1.84 9.91
C THR A 59 -3.95 1.77 8.90
N PHE A 60 -3.73 0.60 8.31
CA PHE A 60 -2.69 0.41 7.29
C PHE A 60 -2.94 1.32 6.08
N PHE A 61 -4.16 1.36 5.57
CA PHE A 61 -4.48 2.18 4.41
C PHE A 61 -4.52 3.68 4.73
N GLU A 62 -4.87 4.06 5.94
CA GLU A 62 -4.73 5.45 6.38
C GLU A 62 -3.27 5.91 6.31
N SER A 63 -2.34 5.04 6.65
CA SER A 63 -0.91 5.34 6.53
C SER A 63 -0.49 5.55 5.08
N ILE A 64 -0.99 4.71 4.17
CA ILE A 64 -0.71 4.87 2.74
C ILE A 64 -1.27 6.19 2.20
N HIS A 65 -2.41 6.64 2.71
CA HIS A 65 -3.01 7.92 2.33
C HIS A 65 -2.14 9.13 2.68
N LEU A 66 -1.16 8.98 3.56
CA LEU A 66 -0.19 10.05 3.84
C LEU A 66 0.73 10.34 2.66
N ILE A 67 0.78 9.43 1.69
CA ILE A 67 1.64 9.56 0.50
C ILE A 67 0.76 10.00 -0.66
N PRO A 68 0.85 11.27 -1.13
CA PRO A 68 -0.04 11.78 -2.18
C PRO A 68 0.04 11.04 -3.51
N GLN A 69 1.20 10.48 -3.84
CA GLN A 69 1.42 9.78 -5.10
C GLN A 69 1.57 8.27 -4.91
N ALA A 70 0.79 7.70 -4.01
CA ALA A 70 0.78 6.27 -3.78
C ALA A 70 -0.26 5.57 -4.66
N SER A 71 0.08 4.36 -5.10
CA SER A 71 -0.86 3.44 -5.76
C SER A 71 -0.68 2.04 -5.22
N ILE A 72 -1.64 1.17 -5.49
CA ILE A 72 -1.68 -0.18 -4.94
C ILE A 72 -1.84 -1.20 -6.06
N VAL A 73 -1.08 -2.28 -5.98
CA VAL A 73 -1.15 -3.41 -6.92
C VAL A 73 -1.58 -4.67 -6.17
N GLY A 74 -2.49 -5.41 -6.76
CA GLY A 74 -2.86 -6.73 -6.26
C GLY A 74 -3.75 -6.73 -5.03
N LEU A 75 -4.57 -5.70 -4.85
CA LEU A 75 -5.50 -5.65 -3.73
C LEU A 75 -6.56 -6.73 -3.86
N LYS A 76 -6.71 -7.56 -2.83
CA LYS A 76 -7.70 -8.64 -2.82
C LYS A 76 -9.12 -8.07 -2.80
N ASN A 77 -10.07 -8.77 -3.44
CA ASN A 77 -11.45 -8.32 -3.54
C ASN A 77 -12.09 -8.02 -2.17
N ASP A 78 -11.84 -8.85 -1.18
CA ASP A 78 -12.39 -8.65 0.16
C ASP A 78 -11.90 -7.34 0.77
N PHE A 79 -10.63 -7.03 0.58
CA PHE A 79 -10.04 -5.78 1.07
C PHE A 79 -10.55 -4.59 0.29
N HIS A 80 -10.72 -4.74 -1.02
CA HIS A 80 -11.27 -3.70 -1.87
C HIS A 80 -12.68 -3.30 -1.43
N LYS A 81 -13.55 -4.28 -1.19
CA LYS A 81 -14.91 -4.03 -0.70
C LYS A 81 -14.92 -3.35 0.66
N LEU A 82 -14.04 -3.77 1.56
CA LEU A 82 -13.95 -3.19 2.88
C LEU A 82 -13.52 -1.73 2.83
N LEU A 83 -12.52 -1.42 2.00
CA LEU A 83 -12.06 -0.05 1.80
C LEU A 83 -13.15 0.84 1.18
N GLU A 84 -13.92 0.30 0.25
CA GLU A 84 -15.04 1.01 -0.36
C GLU A 84 -16.07 1.40 0.70
N LEU A 85 -16.43 0.45 1.57
CA LEU A 85 -17.40 0.71 2.63
C LEU A 85 -16.91 1.75 3.64
N LYS A 86 -15.60 1.87 3.82
CA LYS A 86 -15.01 2.83 4.76
C LYS A 86 -14.57 4.13 4.10
N GLY A 87 -14.85 4.33 2.82
CA GLY A 87 -14.53 5.56 2.12
C GLY A 87 -13.07 5.76 1.77
N HIS A 88 -12.27 4.71 1.72
CA HIS A 88 -10.83 4.78 1.43
C HIS A 88 -10.46 4.47 -0.02
N LEU A 89 -11.42 4.51 -0.95
CA LEU A 89 -11.20 4.21 -2.36
C LEU A 89 -10.66 5.38 -3.22
N THR A 90 -10.03 6.35 -2.59
CA THR A 90 -9.36 7.43 -3.33
C THR A 90 -7.97 7.02 -3.83
N LEU A 91 -7.45 5.88 -3.34
CA LEU A 91 -6.17 5.35 -3.79
C LEU A 91 -6.34 4.68 -5.16
N LYS A 92 -5.38 4.89 -6.04
CA LYS A 92 -5.36 4.22 -7.34
C LYS A 92 -4.98 2.77 -7.15
N THR A 93 -5.74 1.86 -7.76
CA THR A 93 -5.50 0.43 -7.65
C THR A 93 -5.29 -0.17 -9.04
N PHE A 94 -4.39 -1.14 -9.13
CA PHE A 94 -4.06 -1.85 -10.36
C PHE A 94 -4.04 -3.35 -10.09
N THR A 95 -4.30 -4.14 -11.12
CA THR A 95 -4.25 -5.59 -11.02
C THR A 95 -2.82 -6.11 -11.03
N THR A 96 -1.96 -5.50 -11.84
CA THR A 96 -0.56 -5.93 -11.99
C THR A 96 0.40 -4.77 -11.85
N LEU A 97 1.65 -5.09 -11.50
CA LEU A 97 2.71 -4.10 -11.43
C LEU A 97 2.98 -3.45 -12.78
N THR A 98 2.86 -4.22 -13.87
CA THR A 98 3.05 -3.69 -15.22
C THR A 98 2.06 -2.56 -15.52
N GLU A 99 0.79 -2.73 -15.16
CA GLU A 99 -0.21 -1.68 -15.34
C GLU A 99 0.13 -0.44 -14.53
N ALA A 100 0.54 -0.61 -13.28
CA ALA A 100 0.90 0.50 -12.41
C ALA A 100 2.09 1.29 -12.96
N LEU A 101 3.10 0.58 -13.46
CA LEU A 101 4.28 1.20 -14.04
C LEU A 101 3.94 1.99 -15.31
N ARG A 102 3.09 1.44 -16.18
CA ARG A 102 2.66 2.13 -17.40
C ARG A 102 1.89 3.40 -17.09
N TYR A 103 0.99 3.34 -16.12
CA TYR A 103 0.20 4.50 -15.72
C TYR A 103 1.08 5.61 -15.17
N SER A 104 2.09 5.25 -14.39
CA SER A 104 2.98 6.21 -13.74
C SER A 104 3.98 6.86 -14.71
N ASP A 105 4.27 6.21 -15.85
CA ASP A 105 5.16 6.74 -16.88
C ASP A 105 4.46 7.74 -17.80
N LEU A 106 3.16 7.82 -17.70
CA LEU A 106 2.39 8.81 -18.46
C LEU A 106 2.34 10.14 -17.68
#